data_cb74fa000e0a3d6fe573d91d7eda10de
#
_entry.id   cb74fa000e0a3d6fe573d91d7eda10de
#
_cell.length_a   1.000
_cell.length_b   1.000
_cell.length_c   1.000
_cell.angle_alpha   90.00
_cell.angle_beta   90.00
_cell.angle_gamma   90.00
#
_symmetry.space_group_name_H-M   'P 1'
#
loop_
_entity.id
_entity.type
_entity.pdbx_description
1 polymer ?
#
loop_
_entity_poly.entity_id
_entity_poly.type
_entity_poly.pdbx_seq_one_letter_code
_entity_poly.pdbx_strand_id
1 'polypeptide(L)'
;MPNIPVVTVFLRHRGDVLLLRRSADVGSYAGGSYAGRWSTVAGHVEADDPDASAHQEIREETGLTAEDVTLVRRGKAFVVDDSDRQTRWHVHPYLFDAATRNVTPNGKTDAVAWTAPTAILRRDTVPELWTSYTHVAPSVETVTADRTHGSAYLSMRALEVLRDRAGCCAVQGDTADSRAALANTATALLAARPSMTALATRIHRVMHACAPDCNAANVERAAHEALSRAADADRHAAERAAHRIAGRRVCTLSRSGSVVQALRLADPAPSVVVAASHPLGEGVAVAESLAAEGLDVTLLPDASVAAHLANGAVDAVLVGADTVLPDGGVVNKTGTRMVALAAHRERIPVYVVCAEDKIAPEPLVPDEHVSRADAYDGDAPLSVDTRLFDTTPPDLLTTILTDAEAYAPADVDAVARRWAALRDWPRA
;
A
#
# COMPACT_ATOMS: atom_id res chain seq x y z
N MET A 1 6.55 -25.45 -33.73
CA MET A 1 6.06 -24.07 -33.46
C MET A 1 7.26 -23.26 -33.01
N PRO A 2 7.49 -22.04 -33.55
CA PRO A 2 8.52 -21.15 -33.05
C PRO A 2 8.25 -20.80 -31.59
N ASN A 3 9.29 -20.75 -30.75
CA ASN A 3 9.21 -20.32 -29.36
C ASN A 3 9.60 -18.85 -29.32
N ILE A 4 8.64 -17.96 -29.04
CA ILE A 4 8.84 -16.51 -29.10
C ILE A 4 8.74 -15.95 -27.67
N PRO A 5 9.82 -15.38 -27.12
CA PRO A 5 9.80 -14.75 -25.81
C PRO A 5 9.09 -13.39 -25.89
N VAL A 6 8.17 -13.15 -24.93
CA VAL A 6 7.37 -11.93 -24.82
C VAL A 6 7.28 -11.49 -23.36
N VAL A 7 7.27 -10.16 -23.14
CA VAL A 7 6.91 -9.58 -21.86
C VAL A 7 5.42 -9.29 -21.81
N THR A 8 4.82 -9.47 -20.65
CA THR A 8 3.44 -9.06 -20.35
C THR A 8 3.48 -8.24 -19.06
N VAL A 9 3.22 -6.94 -19.17
CA VAL A 9 3.47 -5.98 -18.09
C VAL A 9 2.17 -5.39 -17.58
N PHE A 10 1.81 -5.71 -16.35
CA PHE A 10 0.69 -5.09 -15.65
C PHE A 10 1.16 -3.82 -14.95
N LEU A 11 0.60 -2.67 -15.36
CA LEU A 11 0.75 -1.42 -14.66
C LEU A 11 -0.41 -1.29 -13.68
N ARG A 12 -0.08 -1.13 -12.39
CA ARG A 12 -1.08 -1.00 -11.32
C ARG A 12 -1.07 0.41 -10.75
N HIS A 13 -2.26 0.99 -10.59
CA HIS A 13 -2.45 2.25 -9.88
C HIS A 13 -3.64 2.12 -8.92
N ARG A 14 -3.39 2.24 -7.60
CA ARG A 14 -4.44 2.17 -6.55
C ARG A 14 -5.33 0.92 -6.63
N GLY A 15 -4.75 -0.21 -7.02
CA GLY A 15 -5.45 -1.50 -7.12
C GLY A 15 -6.11 -1.77 -8.47
N ASP A 16 -6.22 -0.80 -9.36
CA ASP A 16 -6.59 -1.01 -10.76
C ASP A 16 -5.38 -1.35 -11.62
N VAL A 17 -5.60 -2.10 -12.69
CA VAL A 17 -4.59 -2.36 -13.72
C VAL A 17 -4.97 -1.71 -15.04
N LEU A 18 -3.95 -1.34 -15.81
CA LEU A 18 -4.13 -0.81 -17.14
C LEU A 18 -4.41 -1.95 -18.12
N LEU A 19 -5.52 -1.86 -18.83
CA LEU A 19 -5.82 -2.69 -20.00
C LEU A 19 -5.86 -1.84 -21.25
N LEU A 20 -5.29 -2.37 -22.33
CA LEU A 20 -5.20 -1.75 -23.66
C LEU A 20 -5.96 -2.63 -24.64
N ARG A 21 -6.88 -2.05 -25.43
CA ARG A 21 -7.53 -2.78 -26.52
C ARG A 21 -6.77 -2.57 -27.80
N ARG A 22 -6.35 -3.66 -28.42
CA ARG A 22 -5.59 -3.63 -29.68
C ARG A 22 -6.45 -3.14 -30.82
N SER A 23 -5.92 -2.20 -31.61
CA SER A 23 -6.62 -1.65 -32.78
C SER A 23 -6.91 -2.74 -33.80
N ALA A 24 -8.10 -2.66 -34.40
CA ALA A 24 -8.51 -3.55 -35.50
C ALA A 24 -7.77 -3.21 -36.81
N ASP A 25 -7.28 -1.98 -36.96
CA ASP A 25 -6.66 -1.47 -38.17
C ASP A 25 -5.16 -1.70 -38.27
N VAL A 26 -4.52 -2.32 -37.27
CA VAL A 26 -3.11 -2.69 -37.35
C VAL A 26 -2.95 -3.80 -38.38
N GLY A 27 -2.69 -3.37 -39.60
CA GLY A 27 -2.52 -4.23 -40.77
C GLY A 27 -1.46 -5.32 -40.52
N SER A 28 -1.56 -6.37 -41.32
CA SER A 28 -0.86 -7.64 -41.40
C SER A 28 0.68 -7.61 -41.42
N TYR A 29 1.35 -6.75 -40.64
CA TYR A 29 2.76 -6.90 -40.37
C TYR A 29 2.94 -8.02 -39.31
N ALA A 30 3.89 -8.88 -39.54
CA ALA A 30 4.21 -10.04 -38.72
C ALA A 30 4.26 -9.66 -37.22
N GLY A 31 3.20 -9.96 -36.47
CA GLY A 31 3.02 -9.60 -35.07
C GLY A 31 1.66 -8.98 -34.72
N GLY A 32 0.84 -8.59 -35.65
CA GLY A 32 -0.54 -8.07 -35.47
C GLY A 32 -1.50 -9.13 -34.97
N SER A 33 -1.20 -9.72 -33.82
CA SER A 33 -1.99 -10.77 -33.21
C SER A 33 -3.06 -10.19 -32.31
N TYR A 34 -4.27 -10.78 -32.35
CA TYR A 34 -5.38 -10.48 -31.43
C TYR A 34 -6.01 -9.09 -31.58
N ALA A 35 -6.22 -8.61 -32.83
CA ALA A 35 -6.95 -7.38 -33.12
C ALA A 35 -8.32 -7.33 -32.41
N GLY A 36 -8.66 -6.19 -31.82
CA GLY A 36 -9.89 -5.97 -31.07
C GLY A 36 -9.93 -6.55 -29.66
N ARG A 37 -8.98 -7.40 -29.29
CA ARG A 37 -8.92 -7.97 -27.94
C ARG A 37 -8.22 -7.08 -26.94
N TRP A 38 -8.60 -7.23 -25.69
CA TRP A 38 -7.94 -6.58 -24.57
C TRP A 38 -6.67 -7.30 -24.19
N SER A 39 -5.63 -6.54 -23.91
CA SER A 39 -4.32 -6.96 -23.41
C SER A 39 -3.89 -6.00 -22.31
N THR A 40 -2.72 -6.20 -21.80
CA THR A 40 -1.94 -5.18 -21.07
C THR A 40 -0.73 -4.79 -21.92
N VAL A 41 0.19 -3.98 -21.42
CA VAL A 41 1.45 -3.65 -22.12
C VAL A 41 2.19 -4.94 -22.44
N ALA A 42 2.56 -5.14 -23.72
CA ALA A 42 3.19 -6.38 -24.14
C ALA A 42 3.99 -6.25 -25.41
N GLY A 43 5.17 -6.88 -25.46
CA GLY A 43 6.01 -6.92 -26.63
C GLY A 43 6.99 -8.08 -26.64
N HIS A 44 7.79 -8.15 -27.69
CA HIS A 44 8.82 -9.18 -27.83
C HIS A 44 10.02 -8.86 -26.93
N VAL A 45 10.66 -9.92 -26.41
CA VAL A 45 11.93 -9.74 -25.71
C VAL A 45 13.02 -9.45 -26.73
N GLU A 46 13.68 -8.31 -26.57
CA GLU A 46 14.83 -7.91 -27.38
C GLU A 46 16.13 -8.19 -26.62
N ALA A 47 17.18 -8.55 -27.37
CA ALA A 47 18.52 -8.81 -26.84
C ALA A 47 18.59 -9.80 -25.65
N ASP A 48 17.63 -10.73 -25.54
CA ASP A 48 17.50 -11.68 -24.43
C ASP A 48 17.39 -11.02 -23.03
N ASP A 49 16.93 -9.74 -22.97
CA ASP A 49 16.73 -8.99 -21.74
C ASP A 49 15.26 -8.65 -21.52
N PRO A 50 14.49 -9.50 -20.79
CA PRO A 50 13.09 -9.23 -20.49
C PRO A 50 12.86 -7.98 -19.64
N ASP A 51 13.79 -7.61 -18.75
CA ASP A 51 13.66 -6.43 -17.89
C ASP A 51 13.77 -5.14 -18.72
N ALA A 52 14.78 -5.03 -19.59
CA ALA A 52 14.92 -3.90 -20.48
C ALA A 52 13.73 -3.78 -21.44
N SER A 53 13.29 -4.93 -22.01
CA SER A 53 12.13 -4.99 -22.89
C SER A 53 10.84 -4.55 -22.19
N ALA A 54 10.61 -4.92 -20.93
CA ALA A 54 9.47 -4.48 -20.16
C ALA A 54 9.43 -2.93 -20.01
N HIS A 55 10.55 -2.31 -19.66
CA HIS A 55 10.64 -0.85 -19.55
C HIS A 55 10.49 -0.14 -20.91
N GLN A 56 11.01 -0.74 -21.97
CA GLN A 56 10.86 -0.21 -23.34
C GLN A 56 9.37 -0.22 -23.77
N GLU A 57 8.68 -1.35 -23.60
CA GLU A 57 7.26 -1.47 -23.98
C GLU A 57 6.36 -0.56 -23.13
N ILE A 58 6.64 -0.38 -21.83
CA ILE A 58 5.93 0.60 -21.00
C ILE A 58 6.02 1.99 -21.66
N ARG A 59 7.21 2.42 -22.02
CA ARG A 59 7.44 3.73 -22.62
C ARG A 59 6.76 3.86 -24.00
N GLU A 60 6.88 2.84 -24.84
CA GLU A 60 6.34 2.85 -26.21
C GLU A 60 4.81 2.78 -26.23
N GLU A 61 4.19 1.99 -25.35
CA GLU A 61 2.74 1.77 -25.36
C GLU A 61 1.97 2.73 -24.46
N THR A 62 2.63 3.42 -23.51
CA THR A 62 1.93 4.27 -22.52
C THR A 62 2.51 5.67 -22.39
N GLY A 63 3.72 5.92 -22.89
CA GLY A 63 4.44 7.17 -22.70
C GLY A 63 5.01 7.37 -21.29
N LEU A 64 4.81 6.43 -20.36
CA LEU A 64 5.38 6.51 -19.01
C LEU A 64 6.89 6.26 -19.03
N THR A 65 7.62 7.00 -18.22
CA THR A 65 9.08 6.88 -18.07
C THR A 65 9.46 5.97 -16.91
N ALA A 66 10.73 5.67 -16.75
CA ALA A 66 11.23 4.90 -15.62
C ALA A 66 10.99 5.58 -14.26
N GLU A 67 10.81 6.91 -14.22
CA GLU A 67 10.49 7.66 -13.01
C GLU A 67 9.01 7.54 -12.62
N ASP A 68 8.15 7.22 -13.59
CA ASP A 68 6.69 7.08 -13.38
C ASP A 68 6.30 5.69 -12.90
N VAL A 69 7.19 4.70 -12.95
CA VAL A 69 6.89 3.30 -12.65
C VAL A 69 7.90 2.68 -11.69
N THR A 70 7.41 1.83 -10.80
CA THR A 70 8.25 1.07 -9.87
C THR A 70 7.99 -0.41 -10.04
N LEU A 71 9.04 -1.20 -10.30
CA LEU A 71 8.92 -2.64 -10.41
C LEU A 71 8.53 -3.25 -9.05
N VAL A 72 7.41 -3.96 -9.03
CA VAL A 72 6.89 -4.66 -7.85
C VAL A 72 7.27 -6.13 -7.88
N ARG A 73 7.10 -6.79 -9.04
CA ARG A 73 7.33 -8.24 -9.14
C ARG A 73 7.64 -8.68 -10.56
N ARG A 74 8.58 -9.61 -10.64
CA ARG A 74 8.80 -10.49 -11.79
C ARG A 74 8.09 -11.81 -11.52
N GLY A 75 7.18 -12.21 -12.38
CA GLY A 75 6.51 -13.49 -12.29
C GLY A 75 7.37 -14.63 -12.87
N LYS A 76 7.01 -15.86 -12.52
CA LYS A 76 7.63 -17.02 -13.15
C LYS A 76 7.18 -17.08 -14.62
N ALA A 77 8.14 -17.16 -15.53
CA ALA A 77 7.86 -17.34 -16.94
C ALA A 77 7.15 -18.68 -17.21
N PHE A 78 6.25 -18.66 -18.19
CA PHE A 78 5.48 -19.83 -18.59
C PHE A 78 5.21 -19.83 -20.09
N VAL A 79 4.73 -20.97 -20.60
CA VAL A 79 4.50 -21.17 -22.03
C VAL A 79 3.02 -21.17 -22.33
N VAL A 80 2.63 -20.47 -23.40
CA VAL A 80 1.28 -20.46 -23.97
C VAL A 80 1.37 -21.03 -25.39
N ASP A 81 0.71 -22.16 -25.63
CA ASP A 81 0.60 -22.76 -26.95
C ASP A 81 -0.62 -22.16 -27.68
N ASP A 82 -0.38 -21.37 -28.71
CA ASP A 82 -1.39 -20.80 -29.59
C ASP A 82 -1.50 -21.65 -30.87
N SER A 83 -2.41 -22.63 -30.84
CA SER A 83 -2.64 -23.55 -31.97
C SER A 83 -3.18 -22.82 -33.20
N ASP A 84 -3.98 -21.75 -33.05
CA ASP A 84 -4.57 -21.01 -34.16
C ASP A 84 -3.51 -20.27 -34.97
N ARG A 85 -2.43 -19.88 -34.29
CA ARG A 85 -1.28 -19.15 -34.88
C ARG A 85 -0.07 -20.04 -35.10
N GLN A 86 -0.14 -21.30 -34.70
CA GLN A 86 1.00 -22.22 -34.73
C GLN A 86 2.26 -21.62 -34.04
N THR A 87 2.08 -20.88 -32.95
CA THR A 87 3.12 -20.18 -32.22
C THR A 87 3.10 -20.62 -30.77
N ARG A 88 4.28 -20.68 -30.18
CA ARG A 88 4.47 -20.90 -28.75
C ARG A 88 5.03 -19.63 -28.13
N TRP A 89 4.27 -18.99 -27.24
CA TRP A 89 4.69 -17.80 -26.54
C TRP A 89 5.39 -18.16 -25.22
N HIS A 90 6.60 -17.71 -25.03
CA HIS A 90 7.29 -17.79 -23.74
C HIS A 90 7.07 -16.48 -23.00
N VAL A 91 6.08 -16.45 -22.11
CA VAL A 91 5.56 -15.24 -21.47
C VAL A 91 6.35 -14.95 -20.19
N HIS A 92 6.87 -13.71 -20.09
CA HIS A 92 7.52 -13.16 -18.91
C HIS A 92 6.59 -12.11 -18.27
N PRO A 93 5.84 -12.44 -17.20
CA PRO A 93 4.90 -11.52 -16.58
C PRO A 93 5.61 -10.58 -15.61
N TYR A 94 5.17 -9.31 -15.63
CA TYR A 94 5.66 -8.25 -14.76
C TYR A 94 4.52 -7.48 -14.12
N LEU A 95 4.74 -6.98 -12.89
CA LEU A 95 3.88 -6.02 -12.22
C LEU A 95 4.71 -4.80 -11.84
N PHE A 96 4.25 -3.63 -12.28
CA PHE A 96 4.77 -2.34 -11.86
C PHE A 96 3.68 -1.52 -11.20
N ASP A 97 4.02 -0.74 -10.18
CA ASP A 97 3.18 0.35 -9.69
C ASP A 97 3.42 1.60 -10.55
N ALA A 98 2.34 2.21 -11.03
CA ALA A 98 2.39 3.47 -11.78
C ALA A 98 2.02 4.64 -10.83
N ALA A 99 2.81 5.70 -10.86
CA ALA A 99 2.56 6.90 -10.06
C ALA A 99 1.32 7.68 -10.56
N THR A 100 0.95 7.53 -11.83
CA THR A 100 -0.13 8.26 -12.49
C THR A 100 -0.98 7.34 -13.38
N ARG A 101 -2.22 7.77 -13.67
CA ARG A 101 -3.09 7.16 -14.68
C ARG A 101 -2.99 7.84 -16.05
N ASN A 102 -2.22 8.93 -16.15
CA ASN A 102 -2.09 9.68 -17.40
C ASN A 102 -1.18 8.91 -18.35
N VAL A 103 -1.77 8.18 -19.28
CA VAL A 103 -1.04 7.43 -20.31
C VAL A 103 -1.36 7.98 -21.70
N THR A 104 -0.38 7.93 -22.58
CA THR A 104 -0.52 8.32 -23.98
C THR A 104 -0.32 7.06 -24.82
N PRO A 105 -1.40 6.35 -25.19
CA PRO A 105 -1.28 5.12 -25.94
C PRO A 105 -0.74 5.38 -27.35
N ASN A 106 -0.02 4.41 -27.88
CA ASN A 106 0.46 4.46 -29.25
C ASN A 106 -0.65 4.10 -30.26
N GLY A 107 -0.38 4.24 -31.57
CA GLY A 107 -1.34 3.96 -32.64
C GLY A 107 -1.81 2.50 -32.76
N LYS A 108 -1.27 1.58 -31.96
CA LYS A 108 -1.69 0.18 -31.92
C LYS A 108 -2.87 -0.06 -30.95
N THR A 109 -3.28 0.95 -30.19
CA THR A 109 -4.30 0.87 -29.15
C THR A 109 -5.48 1.77 -29.49
N ASP A 110 -6.69 1.23 -29.53
CA ASP A 110 -7.92 1.97 -29.80
C ASP A 110 -8.74 2.31 -28.54
N ALA A 111 -8.47 1.65 -27.43
CA ALA A 111 -9.11 1.95 -26.15
C ALA A 111 -8.21 1.64 -24.96
N VAL A 112 -8.34 2.44 -23.91
CA VAL A 112 -7.59 2.34 -22.64
C VAL A 112 -8.59 2.21 -21.50
N ALA A 113 -8.31 1.34 -20.54
CA ALA A 113 -9.11 1.21 -19.33
C ALA A 113 -8.25 0.91 -18.12
N TRP A 114 -8.34 1.77 -17.09
CA TRP A 114 -7.92 1.44 -15.74
C TRP A 114 -9.08 0.76 -15.02
N THR A 115 -8.90 -0.49 -14.60
CA THR A 115 -10.00 -1.32 -14.08
C THR A 115 -9.48 -2.36 -13.09
N ALA A 116 -10.38 -2.90 -12.27
CA ALA A 116 -10.05 -4.07 -11.46
C ALA A 116 -9.51 -5.21 -12.35
N PRO A 117 -8.44 -5.90 -11.96
CA PRO A 117 -7.88 -7.02 -12.73
C PRO A 117 -8.90 -8.10 -13.08
N THR A 118 -9.90 -8.29 -12.25
CA THR A 118 -11.00 -9.24 -12.45
C THR A 118 -11.84 -8.96 -13.71
N ALA A 119 -11.73 -7.76 -14.28
CA ALA A 119 -12.32 -7.44 -15.59
C ALA A 119 -11.73 -8.30 -16.73
N ILE A 120 -10.49 -8.81 -16.56
CA ILE A 120 -9.84 -9.74 -17.50
C ILE A 120 -10.69 -11.00 -17.67
N LEU A 121 -11.31 -11.48 -16.60
CA LEU A 121 -12.14 -12.70 -16.61
C LEU A 121 -13.44 -12.55 -17.40
N ARG A 122 -13.86 -11.30 -17.70
CA ARG A 122 -15.16 -10.98 -18.34
C ARG A 122 -15.04 -10.31 -19.69
N ARG A 123 -13.82 -9.96 -20.10
CA ARG A 123 -13.54 -9.32 -21.39
C ARG A 123 -13.00 -10.35 -22.40
N ASP A 124 -13.17 -10.06 -23.68
CA ASP A 124 -12.45 -10.78 -24.73
C ASP A 124 -10.99 -10.33 -24.71
N THR A 125 -10.11 -11.16 -24.17
CA THR A 125 -8.70 -10.84 -23.94
C THR A 125 -7.80 -11.71 -24.81
N VAL A 126 -6.52 -11.33 -24.87
CA VAL A 126 -5.49 -12.23 -25.40
C VAL A 126 -5.43 -13.50 -24.54
N PRO A 127 -5.03 -14.66 -25.11
CA PRO A 127 -4.97 -15.93 -24.39
C PRO A 127 -4.11 -15.82 -23.12
N GLU A 128 -4.56 -16.47 -22.06
CA GLU A 128 -3.84 -16.63 -20.79
C GLU A 128 -3.47 -15.29 -20.08
N LEU A 129 -4.16 -14.19 -20.39
CA LEU A 129 -3.90 -12.91 -19.73
C LEU A 129 -4.16 -12.97 -18.22
N TRP A 130 -5.22 -13.69 -17.79
CA TRP A 130 -5.48 -13.89 -16.37
C TRP A 130 -4.40 -14.74 -15.70
N THR A 131 -3.95 -15.82 -16.35
CA THR A 131 -2.82 -16.64 -15.88
C THR A 131 -1.56 -15.78 -15.71
N SER A 132 -1.24 -14.93 -16.72
CA SER A 132 -0.13 -13.98 -16.61
C SER A 132 -0.26 -13.09 -15.39
N TYR A 133 -1.46 -12.55 -15.11
CA TYR A 133 -1.72 -11.71 -13.95
C TYR A 133 -1.52 -12.48 -12.64
N THR A 134 -2.02 -13.72 -12.54
CA THR A 134 -1.88 -14.51 -11.30
C THR A 134 -0.43 -14.81 -10.91
N HIS A 135 0.50 -14.83 -11.88
CA HIS A 135 1.93 -14.99 -11.60
C HIS A 135 2.57 -13.77 -10.91
N VAL A 136 1.94 -12.60 -10.98
CA VAL A 136 2.45 -11.35 -10.41
C VAL A 136 1.51 -10.71 -9.39
N ALA A 137 0.28 -11.16 -9.31
CA ALA A 137 -0.73 -10.68 -8.37
C ALA A 137 -0.27 -10.87 -6.90
N PRO A 138 -0.77 -10.06 -5.97
CA PRO A 138 -0.58 -10.33 -4.55
C PRO A 138 -1.28 -11.62 -4.15
N SER A 139 -0.76 -12.29 -3.14
CA SER A 139 -1.32 -13.49 -2.54
C SER A 139 -1.23 -13.43 -1.01
N VAL A 140 -1.91 -14.34 -0.30
CA VAL A 140 -1.78 -14.44 1.16
C VAL A 140 -0.31 -14.63 1.55
N GLU A 141 0.43 -15.47 0.83
CA GLU A 141 1.83 -15.75 1.07
C GLU A 141 2.70 -14.50 0.92
N THR A 142 2.44 -13.68 -0.10
CA THR A 142 3.20 -12.44 -0.32
C THR A 142 2.91 -11.38 0.72
N VAL A 143 1.65 -11.28 1.19
CA VAL A 143 1.27 -10.40 2.31
C VAL A 143 1.94 -10.89 3.61
N THR A 144 1.99 -12.22 3.81
CA THR A 144 2.63 -12.83 4.99
C THR A 144 4.14 -12.62 5.01
N ALA A 145 4.80 -12.77 3.87
CA ALA A 145 6.26 -12.77 3.75
C ALA A 145 6.88 -11.36 3.70
N ASP A 146 6.13 -10.34 3.33
CA ASP A 146 6.64 -8.98 3.18
C ASP A 146 7.11 -8.39 4.52
N ARG A 147 8.34 -7.90 4.58
CA ARG A 147 8.97 -7.25 5.76
C ARG A 147 9.42 -5.82 5.48
N THR A 148 9.12 -5.32 4.28
CA THR A 148 9.63 -4.02 3.78
C THR A 148 8.56 -2.94 3.79
N HIS A 149 7.28 -3.30 3.69
CA HIS A 149 6.18 -2.36 3.58
C HIS A 149 5.35 -2.26 4.87
N GLY A 150 4.83 -1.05 5.13
CA GLY A 150 3.98 -0.77 6.28
C GLY A 150 2.50 -1.17 6.07
N SER A 151 1.70 -0.98 7.13
CA SER A 151 0.31 -1.41 7.20
C SER A 151 -0.59 -0.79 6.11
N ALA A 152 -0.35 0.45 5.69
CA ALA A 152 -1.10 1.09 4.61
C ALA A 152 -0.98 0.30 3.30
N TYR A 153 0.24 -0.03 2.88
CA TYR A 153 0.51 -0.81 1.67
C TYR A 153 -0.05 -2.23 1.78
N LEU A 154 0.29 -2.96 2.84
CA LEU A 154 -0.07 -4.37 2.99
C LEU A 154 -1.58 -4.60 3.14
N SER A 155 -2.30 -3.68 3.78
CA SER A 155 -3.76 -3.78 3.86
C SER A 155 -4.45 -3.57 2.51
N MET A 156 -3.88 -2.76 1.61
CA MET A 156 -4.36 -2.66 0.22
C MET A 156 -4.09 -3.96 -0.55
N ARG A 157 -2.91 -4.58 -0.38
CA ARG A 157 -2.61 -5.90 -1.01
C ARG A 157 -3.56 -6.98 -0.52
N ALA A 158 -3.91 -6.98 0.76
CA ALA A 158 -4.90 -7.90 1.32
C ALA A 158 -6.28 -7.72 0.68
N LEU A 159 -6.73 -6.48 0.48
CA LEU A 159 -7.97 -6.19 -0.24
C LEU A 159 -7.94 -6.65 -1.70
N GLU A 160 -6.79 -6.50 -2.39
CA GLU A 160 -6.61 -7.01 -3.76
C GLU A 160 -6.73 -8.53 -3.81
N VAL A 161 -6.10 -9.25 -2.87
CA VAL A 161 -6.23 -10.71 -2.78
C VAL A 161 -7.70 -11.13 -2.61
N LEU A 162 -8.43 -10.46 -1.69
CA LEU A 162 -9.83 -10.78 -1.44
C LEU A 162 -10.72 -10.46 -2.66
N ARG A 163 -10.51 -9.30 -3.31
CA ARG A 163 -11.21 -8.89 -4.53
C ARG A 163 -10.99 -9.90 -5.66
N ASP A 164 -9.73 -10.27 -5.91
CA ASP A 164 -9.37 -11.13 -7.03
C ASP A 164 -9.91 -12.54 -6.82
N ARG A 165 -9.87 -13.05 -5.58
CA ARG A 165 -10.52 -14.30 -5.21
C ARG A 165 -12.02 -14.26 -5.45
N ALA A 166 -12.66 -13.17 -5.02
CA ALA A 166 -14.09 -12.96 -5.19
C ALA A 166 -14.50 -12.88 -6.67
N GLY A 167 -13.72 -12.19 -7.51
CA GLY A 167 -13.94 -12.14 -8.94
C GLY A 167 -13.87 -13.51 -9.62
N CYS A 168 -12.89 -14.34 -9.25
CA CYS A 168 -12.81 -15.73 -9.71
C CYS A 168 -14.07 -16.53 -9.31
N CYS A 169 -14.47 -16.45 -8.06
CA CYS A 169 -15.67 -17.14 -7.57
C CYS A 169 -16.94 -16.64 -8.29
N ALA A 170 -17.07 -15.35 -8.53
CA ALA A 170 -18.23 -14.77 -9.21
C ALA A 170 -18.39 -15.25 -10.66
N VAL A 171 -17.28 -15.49 -11.36
CA VAL A 171 -17.31 -16.04 -12.74
C VAL A 171 -17.59 -17.55 -12.75
N GLN A 172 -17.12 -18.30 -11.74
CA GLN A 172 -17.36 -19.73 -11.61
C GLN A 172 -18.77 -20.06 -11.11
N GLY A 173 -19.46 -19.11 -10.50
CA GLY A 173 -20.78 -19.24 -9.90
C GLY A 173 -20.77 -19.10 -8.38
N ASP A 174 -21.85 -18.53 -7.85
CA ASP A 174 -22.00 -18.31 -6.40
C ASP A 174 -22.53 -19.58 -5.71
N THR A 175 -21.62 -20.42 -5.27
CA THR A 175 -21.90 -21.68 -4.58
C THR A 175 -21.56 -21.58 -3.07
N ALA A 176 -21.97 -22.58 -2.30
CA ALA A 176 -21.53 -22.71 -0.90
C ALA A 176 -19.99 -22.81 -0.79
N ASP A 177 -19.38 -23.53 -1.74
CA ASP A 177 -17.90 -23.67 -1.79
C ASP A 177 -17.23 -22.35 -2.09
N SER A 178 -17.81 -21.52 -2.97
CA SER A 178 -17.31 -20.17 -3.26
C SER A 178 -17.35 -19.28 -2.01
N ARG A 179 -18.45 -19.31 -1.26
CA ARG A 179 -18.57 -18.55 0.00
C ARG A 179 -17.60 -19.03 1.06
N ALA A 180 -17.44 -20.33 1.23
CA ALA A 180 -16.44 -20.91 2.14
C ALA A 180 -15.02 -20.52 1.73
N ALA A 181 -14.70 -20.54 0.44
CA ALA A 181 -13.39 -20.13 -0.07
C ALA A 181 -13.09 -18.64 0.22
N LEU A 182 -14.09 -17.74 0.13
CA LEU A 182 -13.94 -16.32 0.47
C LEU A 182 -13.73 -16.12 1.98
N ALA A 183 -14.52 -16.79 2.82
CA ALA A 183 -14.37 -16.76 4.26
C ALA A 183 -12.99 -17.28 4.71
N ASN A 184 -12.51 -18.37 4.10
CA ASN A 184 -11.17 -18.91 4.35
C ASN A 184 -10.08 -17.93 3.91
N THR A 185 -10.21 -17.28 2.75
CA THR A 185 -9.26 -16.28 2.29
C THR A 185 -9.21 -15.09 3.24
N ALA A 186 -10.35 -14.55 3.65
CA ALA A 186 -10.42 -13.47 4.63
C ALA A 186 -9.77 -13.86 5.97
N THR A 187 -10.05 -15.06 6.47
CA THR A 187 -9.45 -15.60 7.70
C THR A 187 -7.93 -15.74 7.57
N ALA A 188 -7.44 -16.26 6.44
CA ALA A 188 -6.02 -16.38 6.18
C ALA A 188 -5.31 -15.01 6.12
N LEU A 189 -5.94 -14.00 5.52
CA LEU A 189 -5.41 -12.63 5.49
C LEU A 189 -5.33 -12.00 6.88
N LEU A 190 -6.36 -12.21 7.73
CA LEU A 190 -6.34 -11.76 9.13
C LEU A 190 -5.21 -12.43 9.92
N ALA A 191 -4.96 -13.72 9.68
CA ALA A 191 -3.89 -14.47 10.32
C ALA A 191 -2.50 -14.11 9.78
N ALA A 192 -2.40 -13.61 8.54
CA ALA A 192 -1.12 -13.26 7.91
C ALA A 192 -0.38 -12.13 8.64
N ARG A 193 -1.12 -11.16 9.17
CA ARG A 193 -0.60 -9.96 9.84
C ARG A 193 -1.47 -9.57 11.04
N PRO A 194 -1.46 -10.35 12.13
CA PRO A 194 -2.36 -10.14 13.26
C PRO A 194 -2.14 -8.81 13.99
N SER A 195 -0.94 -8.24 13.91
CA SER A 195 -0.58 -6.94 14.48
C SER A 195 -1.04 -5.74 13.63
N MET A 196 -1.49 -5.96 12.40
CA MET A 196 -1.86 -4.86 11.48
C MET A 196 -3.34 -4.52 11.58
N THR A 197 -3.68 -3.58 12.44
CA THR A 197 -5.05 -3.10 12.66
C THR A 197 -5.75 -2.67 11.37
N ALA A 198 -5.11 -1.87 10.51
CA ALA A 198 -5.71 -1.40 9.27
C ALA A 198 -6.09 -2.56 8.33
N LEU A 199 -5.26 -3.60 8.23
CA LEU A 199 -5.56 -4.79 7.44
C LEU A 199 -6.81 -5.49 7.99
N ALA A 200 -6.83 -5.73 9.30
CA ALA A 200 -7.94 -6.41 9.95
C ALA A 200 -9.26 -5.62 9.80
N THR A 201 -9.24 -4.31 10.07
CA THR A 201 -10.42 -3.44 9.96
C THR A 201 -10.97 -3.44 8.54
N ARG A 202 -10.11 -3.33 7.51
CA ARG A 202 -10.51 -3.31 6.10
C ARG A 202 -11.13 -4.63 5.65
N ILE A 203 -10.53 -5.76 6.02
CA ILE A 203 -11.09 -7.09 5.72
C ILE A 203 -12.43 -7.31 6.43
N HIS A 204 -12.52 -6.99 7.72
CA HIS A 204 -13.77 -7.10 8.47
C HIS A 204 -14.89 -6.24 7.87
N ARG A 205 -14.57 -4.99 7.47
CA ARG A 205 -15.52 -4.08 6.83
C ARG A 205 -16.09 -4.66 5.53
N VAL A 206 -15.25 -5.25 4.66
CA VAL A 206 -15.69 -5.87 3.42
C VAL A 206 -16.59 -7.07 3.70
N MET A 207 -16.17 -7.98 4.58
CA MET A 207 -16.91 -9.20 4.87
C MET A 207 -18.25 -8.90 5.58
N HIS A 208 -18.25 -7.97 6.53
CA HIS A 208 -19.47 -7.54 7.24
C HIS A 208 -20.48 -6.85 6.30
N ALA A 209 -20.00 -6.00 5.39
CA ALA A 209 -20.86 -5.31 4.42
C ALA A 209 -21.57 -6.28 3.46
N CYS A 210 -21.05 -7.48 3.30
CA CYS A 210 -21.62 -8.52 2.44
C CYS A 210 -22.44 -9.56 3.21
N ALA A 211 -22.46 -9.52 4.56
CA ALA A 211 -23.29 -10.41 5.36
C ALA A 211 -24.81 -10.05 5.21
N PRO A 212 -25.73 -11.03 5.33
CA PRO A 212 -25.47 -12.45 5.60
C PRO A 212 -25.09 -13.27 4.35
N ASP A 213 -25.33 -12.77 3.14
CA ASP A 213 -25.30 -13.60 1.92
C ASP A 213 -23.88 -13.85 1.40
N CYS A 214 -22.89 -13.02 1.75
CA CYS A 214 -21.49 -13.09 1.27
C CYS A 214 -21.35 -13.55 -0.20
N ASN A 215 -22.23 -13.03 -1.05
CA ASN A 215 -22.22 -13.30 -2.49
C ASN A 215 -20.91 -12.82 -3.10
N ALA A 216 -20.29 -13.65 -3.94
CA ALA A 216 -18.97 -13.37 -4.48
C ALA A 216 -18.88 -12.05 -5.25
N ALA A 217 -19.90 -11.68 -6.02
CA ALA A 217 -19.92 -10.41 -6.75
C ALA A 217 -20.03 -9.20 -5.79
N ASN A 218 -20.74 -9.35 -4.67
CA ASN A 218 -20.82 -8.30 -3.65
C ASN A 218 -19.49 -8.13 -2.92
N VAL A 219 -18.79 -9.22 -2.59
CA VAL A 219 -17.46 -9.19 -1.96
C VAL A 219 -16.45 -8.54 -2.92
N GLU A 220 -16.45 -8.90 -4.19
CA GLU A 220 -15.59 -8.28 -5.22
C GLU A 220 -15.80 -6.77 -5.28
N ARG A 221 -17.05 -6.33 -5.40
CA ARG A 221 -17.41 -4.91 -5.44
C ARG A 221 -17.02 -4.18 -4.15
N ALA A 222 -17.35 -4.74 -2.99
CA ALA A 222 -17.03 -4.13 -1.70
C ALA A 222 -15.52 -4.03 -1.45
N ALA A 223 -14.74 -5.04 -1.86
CA ALA A 223 -13.28 -5.00 -1.77
C ALA A 223 -12.68 -3.96 -2.72
N HIS A 224 -13.22 -3.82 -3.94
CA HIS A 224 -12.79 -2.78 -4.89
C HIS A 224 -13.09 -1.37 -4.37
N GLU A 225 -14.28 -1.13 -3.84
CA GLU A 225 -14.64 0.13 -3.19
C GLU A 225 -13.77 0.42 -1.95
N ALA A 226 -13.43 -0.63 -1.18
CA ALA A 226 -12.55 -0.50 -0.03
C ALA A 226 -11.11 -0.10 -0.44
N LEU A 227 -10.61 -0.59 -1.57
CA LEU A 227 -9.32 -0.17 -2.15
C LEU A 227 -9.31 1.32 -2.48
N SER A 228 -10.36 1.83 -3.14
CA SER A 228 -10.48 3.26 -3.44
C SER A 228 -10.49 4.10 -2.16
N ARG A 229 -11.30 3.70 -1.17
CA ARG A 229 -11.33 4.39 0.14
C ARG A 229 -9.98 4.37 0.84
N ALA A 230 -9.29 3.21 0.83
CA ALA A 230 -8.00 3.06 1.46
C ALA A 230 -6.92 3.96 0.83
N ALA A 231 -6.93 4.08 -0.50
CA ALA A 231 -6.01 4.95 -1.23
C ALA A 231 -6.27 6.45 -0.95
N ASP A 232 -7.52 6.83 -0.68
CA ASP A 232 -7.88 8.21 -0.37
C ASP A 232 -7.72 8.54 1.12
N ALA A 233 -7.84 7.56 2.02
CA ALA A 233 -7.79 7.77 3.46
C ALA A 233 -6.48 8.42 3.92
N ASP A 234 -5.33 7.89 3.47
CA ASP A 234 -4.03 8.45 3.85
C ASP A 234 -3.86 9.89 3.32
N ARG A 235 -4.39 10.19 2.12
CA ARG A 235 -4.38 11.54 1.53
C ARG A 235 -5.25 12.50 2.33
N HIS A 236 -6.50 12.14 2.64
CA HIS A 236 -7.40 12.99 3.41
C HIS A 236 -6.88 13.25 4.83
N ALA A 237 -6.32 12.23 5.50
CA ALA A 237 -5.67 12.42 6.79
C ALA A 237 -4.49 13.40 6.68
N ALA A 238 -3.65 13.26 5.65
CA ALA A 238 -2.52 14.15 5.40
C ALA A 238 -2.95 15.59 5.10
N GLU A 239 -4.00 15.81 4.29
CA GLU A 239 -4.57 17.12 4.01
C GLU A 239 -5.04 17.80 5.31
N ARG A 240 -5.73 17.05 6.19
CA ARG A 240 -6.16 17.56 7.50
C ARG A 240 -4.98 17.93 8.39
N ALA A 241 -3.92 17.12 8.38
CA ALA A 241 -2.70 17.41 9.13
C ALA A 241 -1.95 18.61 8.55
N ALA A 242 -1.88 18.77 7.23
CA ALA A 242 -1.25 19.90 6.55
C ALA A 242 -1.79 21.25 7.05
N HIS A 243 -3.11 21.36 7.19
CA HIS A 243 -3.73 22.57 7.75
C HIS A 243 -3.29 22.88 9.19
N ARG A 244 -2.93 21.87 9.98
CA ARG A 244 -2.48 22.07 11.37
C ARG A 244 -1.04 22.49 11.49
N ILE A 245 -0.22 22.19 10.48
CA ILE A 245 1.22 22.39 10.52
C ILE A 245 1.71 23.49 9.56
N ALA A 246 0.83 24.08 8.77
CA ALA A 246 1.18 25.12 7.79
C ALA A 246 1.97 26.27 8.41
N GLY A 247 3.14 26.57 7.85
CA GLY A 247 4.05 27.63 8.29
C GLY A 247 4.67 27.43 9.67
N ARG A 248 4.56 26.24 10.27
CA ARG A 248 5.11 25.92 11.61
C ARG A 248 6.47 25.25 11.52
N ARG A 249 7.17 25.24 12.65
CA ARG A 249 8.37 24.41 12.86
C ARG A 249 7.91 23.08 13.44
N VAL A 250 8.04 22.01 12.66
CA VAL A 250 7.47 20.69 12.95
C VAL A 250 8.55 19.67 13.24
N CYS A 251 8.44 18.96 14.37
CA CYS A 251 9.29 17.82 14.67
C CYS A 251 8.58 16.52 14.32
N THR A 252 9.31 15.60 13.67
CA THR A 252 8.82 14.25 13.34
C THR A 252 9.92 13.21 13.52
N LEU A 253 9.55 11.93 13.39
CA LEU A 253 10.48 10.79 13.41
C LEU A 253 10.01 9.68 12.48
N SER A 254 10.94 8.82 12.12
CA SER A 254 10.70 7.62 11.30
C SER A 254 10.12 7.93 9.91
N ARG A 255 9.56 6.94 9.26
CA ARG A 255 9.00 7.03 7.92
C ARG A 255 7.51 6.71 7.93
N SER A 256 6.68 7.75 7.97
CA SER A 256 5.23 7.64 7.81
C SER A 256 4.80 8.32 6.51
N GLY A 257 4.14 7.58 5.61
CA GLY A 257 3.64 8.14 4.34
C GLY A 257 2.67 9.29 4.54
N SER A 258 1.75 9.18 5.51
CA SER A 258 0.78 10.23 5.82
C SER A 258 1.46 11.48 6.39
N VAL A 259 2.53 11.33 7.22
CA VAL A 259 3.32 12.47 7.73
C VAL A 259 4.05 13.17 6.59
N VAL A 260 4.80 12.41 5.78
CA VAL A 260 5.55 12.98 4.63
C VAL A 260 4.60 13.70 3.68
N GLN A 261 3.46 13.11 3.38
CA GLN A 261 2.46 13.74 2.53
C GLN A 261 1.88 15.02 3.14
N ALA A 262 1.62 15.04 4.46
CA ALA A 262 1.15 16.24 5.16
C ALA A 262 2.18 17.37 5.09
N LEU A 263 3.47 17.06 5.27
CA LEU A 263 4.56 18.05 5.18
C LEU A 263 4.67 18.66 3.77
N ARG A 264 4.46 17.83 2.73
CA ARG A 264 4.45 18.28 1.32
C ARG A 264 3.24 19.14 0.96
N LEU A 265 2.08 18.84 1.54
CA LEU A 265 0.82 19.54 1.25
C LEU A 265 0.63 20.83 2.05
N ALA A 266 1.39 21.04 3.11
CA ALA A 266 1.24 22.19 3.96
C ALA A 266 1.64 23.50 3.25
N ASP A 267 0.75 24.49 3.25
CA ASP A 267 0.97 25.81 2.67
C ASP A 267 0.54 26.88 3.69
N PRO A 268 1.43 27.78 4.14
CA PRO A 268 2.87 27.83 3.83
C PRO A 268 3.65 26.59 4.28
N ALA A 269 4.73 26.28 3.55
CA ALA A 269 5.59 25.13 3.86
C ALA A 269 6.17 25.22 5.27
N PRO A 270 6.19 24.13 6.04
CA PRO A 270 6.81 24.11 7.38
C PRO A 270 8.33 23.98 7.27
N SER A 271 9.05 24.44 8.31
CA SER A 271 10.41 23.93 8.55
C SER A 271 10.32 22.65 9.37
N VAL A 272 11.17 21.66 9.06
CA VAL A 272 11.03 20.31 9.57
C VAL A 272 12.27 19.85 10.32
N VAL A 273 12.07 19.38 11.52
CA VAL A 273 13.09 18.70 12.32
C VAL A 273 12.79 17.21 12.31
N VAL A 274 13.71 16.40 11.81
CA VAL A 274 13.54 14.95 11.67
C VAL A 274 14.52 14.24 12.60
N ALA A 275 14.02 13.37 13.50
CA ALA A 275 14.85 12.47 14.28
C ALA A 275 15.32 11.30 13.41
N ALA A 276 16.58 10.88 13.54
CA ALA A 276 17.19 9.83 12.73
C ALA A 276 16.47 8.47 12.82
N SER A 277 15.84 8.18 13.96
CA SER A 277 15.04 6.98 14.20
C SER A 277 15.85 5.67 14.17
N HIS A 278 16.86 5.61 15.04
CA HIS A 278 17.62 4.38 15.23
C HIS A 278 16.76 3.27 15.88
N PRO A 279 17.06 1.99 15.60
CA PRO A 279 18.27 1.50 14.91
C PRO A 279 18.21 1.53 13.37
N LEU A 280 17.05 1.58 12.74
CA LEU A 280 16.94 1.44 11.26
C LEU A 280 17.27 2.74 10.49
N GLY A 281 17.25 3.90 11.15
CA GLY A 281 17.63 5.17 10.53
C GLY A 281 16.64 5.70 9.49
N GLU A 282 15.35 5.28 9.54
CA GLU A 282 14.36 5.64 8.50
C GLU A 282 14.12 7.15 8.41
N GLY A 283 14.37 7.91 9.49
CA GLY A 283 14.26 9.36 9.49
C GLY A 283 15.29 10.03 8.59
N VAL A 284 16.47 9.41 8.39
CA VAL A 284 17.51 9.96 7.51
C VAL A 284 17.00 10.06 6.08
N ALA A 285 16.46 8.99 5.53
CA ALA A 285 15.92 8.97 4.16
C ALA A 285 14.75 9.94 3.98
N VAL A 286 13.92 10.13 5.04
CA VAL A 286 12.85 11.13 5.03
C VAL A 286 13.42 12.55 4.97
N ALA A 287 14.41 12.86 5.81
CA ALA A 287 15.06 14.16 5.82
C ALA A 287 15.70 14.50 4.46
N GLU A 288 16.43 13.54 3.86
CA GLU A 288 17.03 13.69 2.54
C GLU A 288 16.00 13.94 1.44
N SER A 289 14.88 13.17 1.43
CA SER A 289 13.82 13.35 0.45
C SER A 289 13.17 14.73 0.55
N LEU A 290 12.80 15.16 1.76
CA LEU A 290 12.16 16.47 1.96
C LEU A 290 13.10 17.63 1.62
N ALA A 291 14.38 17.52 1.95
CA ALA A 291 15.38 18.52 1.61
C ALA A 291 15.63 18.61 0.09
N ALA A 292 15.66 17.47 -0.61
CA ALA A 292 15.75 17.44 -2.06
C ALA A 292 14.56 18.11 -2.77
N GLU A 293 13.40 18.11 -2.13
CA GLU A 293 12.18 18.79 -2.57
C GLU A 293 12.14 20.29 -2.20
N GLY A 294 13.16 20.80 -1.51
CA GLY A 294 13.31 22.22 -1.19
C GLY A 294 12.71 22.66 0.13
N LEU A 295 12.30 21.73 1.01
CA LEU A 295 11.89 22.10 2.39
C LEU A 295 13.13 22.44 3.23
N ASP A 296 12.93 23.32 4.23
CA ASP A 296 13.93 23.61 5.27
C ASP A 296 13.95 22.47 6.29
N VAL A 297 14.98 21.62 6.25
CA VAL A 297 15.07 20.38 7.04
C VAL A 297 16.31 20.34 7.92
N THR A 298 16.11 20.02 9.19
CA THR A 298 17.18 19.70 10.16
C THR A 298 17.08 18.25 10.60
N LEU A 299 18.14 17.46 10.36
CA LEU A 299 18.26 16.09 10.85
C LEU A 299 18.92 16.09 12.24
N LEU A 300 18.33 15.38 13.21
CA LEU A 300 18.86 15.25 14.57
C LEU A 300 19.12 13.79 14.95
N PRO A 301 20.19 13.51 15.71
CA PRO A 301 20.27 12.29 16.50
C PRO A 301 19.09 12.20 17.47
N ASP A 302 18.55 11.00 17.69
CA ASP A 302 17.34 10.80 18.51
C ASP A 302 17.49 11.40 19.93
N ALA A 303 18.64 11.23 20.57
CA ALA A 303 18.93 11.76 21.90
C ALA A 303 18.93 13.29 21.99
N SER A 304 19.07 14.01 20.86
CA SER A 304 19.11 15.48 20.81
C SER A 304 17.72 16.13 20.72
N VAL A 305 16.68 15.34 20.43
CA VAL A 305 15.32 15.86 20.19
C VAL A 305 14.79 16.64 21.41
N ALA A 306 14.92 16.07 22.61
CA ALA A 306 14.42 16.72 23.84
C ALA A 306 15.05 18.11 24.08
N ALA A 307 16.37 18.23 23.90
CA ALA A 307 17.07 19.51 24.03
C ALA A 307 16.62 20.51 22.94
N HIS A 308 16.37 20.03 21.73
CA HIS A 308 15.91 20.88 20.62
C HIS A 308 14.49 21.42 20.87
N LEU A 309 13.58 20.59 21.41
CA LEU A 309 12.24 21.00 21.82
C LEU A 309 12.30 22.05 22.94
N ALA A 310 13.15 21.85 23.95
CA ALA A 310 13.31 22.78 25.08
C ALA A 310 13.83 24.17 24.69
N ASN A 311 14.56 24.28 23.59
CA ASN A 311 15.07 25.59 23.10
C ASN A 311 14.01 26.43 22.34
N GLY A 312 12.75 26.01 22.31
CA GLY A 312 11.67 26.70 21.62
C GLY A 312 11.80 26.73 20.10
N ALA A 313 12.51 25.73 19.54
CA ALA A 313 12.76 25.62 18.10
C ALA A 313 11.64 24.87 17.35
N VAL A 314 10.62 24.37 18.06
CA VAL A 314 9.53 23.54 17.50
C VAL A 314 8.19 24.06 18.00
N ASP A 315 7.21 24.15 17.09
CA ASP A 315 5.85 24.62 17.40
C ASP A 315 4.84 23.46 17.50
N ALA A 316 5.16 22.32 16.89
CA ALA A 316 4.32 21.12 16.91
C ALA A 316 5.15 19.86 16.66
N VAL A 317 4.70 18.75 17.22
CA VAL A 317 5.14 17.40 16.85
C VAL A 317 4.08 16.78 15.96
N LEU A 318 4.48 16.16 14.83
CA LEU A 318 3.60 15.39 13.95
C LEU A 318 4.17 13.99 13.78
N VAL A 319 3.43 12.97 14.17
CA VAL A 319 3.82 11.56 14.05
C VAL A 319 2.75 10.74 13.36
N GLY A 320 3.14 9.61 12.78
CA GLY A 320 2.21 8.60 12.31
C GLY A 320 1.67 7.71 13.44
N ALA A 321 0.89 6.70 13.06
CA ALA A 321 0.53 5.59 13.92
C ALA A 321 0.51 4.29 13.13
N ASP A 322 0.94 3.20 13.75
CA ASP A 322 0.68 1.85 13.27
C ASP A 322 -0.65 1.34 13.82
N THR A 323 -0.96 1.66 15.06
CA THR A 323 -2.25 1.38 15.71
C THR A 323 -2.61 2.51 16.67
N VAL A 324 -3.87 2.92 16.67
CA VAL A 324 -4.48 3.73 17.72
C VAL A 324 -5.29 2.81 18.63
N LEU A 325 -5.00 2.80 19.92
CA LEU A 325 -5.66 1.96 20.90
C LEU A 325 -7.05 2.52 21.28
N PRO A 326 -7.97 1.67 21.79
CA PRO A 326 -9.31 2.13 22.18
C PRO A 326 -9.34 3.22 23.25
N ASP A 327 -8.30 3.27 24.10
CA ASP A 327 -8.14 4.30 25.14
C ASP A 327 -7.54 5.62 24.59
N GLY A 328 -7.23 5.68 23.29
CA GLY A 328 -6.61 6.82 22.63
C GLY A 328 -5.08 6.82 22.67
N GLY A 329 -4.47 5.80 23.28
CA GLY A 329 -3.03 5.58 23.18
C GLY A 329 -2.62 5.23 21.75
N VAL A 330 -1.34 5.45 21.41
CA VAL A 330 -0.82 5.22 20.05
C VAL A 330 0.39 4.31 20.10
N VAL A 331 0.35 3.25 19.28
CA VAL A 331 1.50 2.40 18.96
C VAL A 331 2.13 2.93 17.68
N ASN A 332 3.41 3.26 17.76
CA ASN A 332 4.18 3.77 16.63
C ASN A 332 5.66 3.42 16.83
N LYS A 333 6.49 3.74 15.85
CA LYS A 333 7.94 3.55 15.89
C LYS A 333 8.55 3.93 17.23
N THR A 334 9.42 3.07 17.78
CA THR A 334 10.19 3.32 19.01
C THR A 334 10.85 4.70 18.94
N GLY A 335 10.70 5.47 20.03
CA GLY A 335 11.11 6.88 20.12
C GLY A 335 9.93 7.84 20.11
N THR A 336 8.75 7.43 19.64
CA THR A 336 7.54 8.27 19.61
C THR A 336 7.16 8.72 21.02
N ARG A 337 7.15 7.80 21.98
CA ARG A 337 6.87 8.12 23.38
C ARG A 337 7.90 9.08 23.98
N MET A 338 9.17 8.94 23.65
CA MET A 338 10.22 9.83 24.11
C MET A 338 9.99 11.27 23.60
N VAL A 339 9.70 11.42 22.31
CA VAL A 339 9.39 12.73 21.70
C VAL A 339 8.13 13.33 22.32
N ALA A 340 7.08 12.54 22.52
CA ALA A 340 5.82 13.00 23.12
C ALA A 340 6.00 13.44 24.57
N LEU A 341 6.81 12.73 25.39
CA LEU A 341 7.15 13.13 26.75
C LEU A 341 7.89 14.48 26.78
N ALA A 342 8.88 14.65 25.89
CA ALA A 342 9.62 15.91 25.79
C ALA A 342 8.69 17.06 25.32
N ALA A 343 7.86 16.82 24.32
CA ALA A 343 6.88 17.80 23.85
C ALA A 343 5.87 18.21 24.93
N HIS A 344 5.36 17.24 25.68
CA HIS A 344 4.45 17.48 26.81
C HIS A 344 5.09 18.36 27.87
N ARG A 345 6.36 18.11 28.23
CA ARG A 345 7.12 18.95 29.18
C ARG A 345 7.21 20.40 28.74
N GLU A 346 7.40 20.63 27.45
CA GLU A 346 7.54 21.97 26.87
C GLU A 346 6.19 22.56 26.39
N ARG A 347 5.06 21.87 26.63
CA ARG A 347 3.70 22.26 26.21
C ARG A 347 3.57 22.41 24.70
N ILE A 348 4.31 21.63 23.94
CA ILE A 348 4.23 21.57 22.48
C ILE A 348 3.15 20.55 22.11
N PRO A 349 2.18 20.88 21.23
CA PRO A 349 1.15 19.95 20.83
C PRO A 349 1.72 18.78 20.03
N VAL A 350 1.21 17.56 20.30
CA VAL A 350 1.54 16.32 19.59
C VAL A 350 0.34 15.90 18.77
N TYR A 351 0.48 15.96 17.46
CA TYR A 351 -0.51 15.51 16.49
C TYR A 351 -0.14 14.13 15.95
N VAL A 352 -1.14 13.26 15.87
CA VAL A 352 -1.01 11.94 15.25
C VAL A 352 -1.79 11.96 13.94
N VAL A 353 -1.20 11.52 12.83
CA VAL A 353 -1.88 11.45 11.52
C VAL A 353 -1.91 10.02 11.02
N CYS A 354 -3.11 9.49 10.75
CA CYS A 354 -3.31 8.13 10.26
C CYS A 354 -4.72 7.94 9.66
N ALA A 355 -4.91 6.88 8.86
CA ALA A 355 -6.25 6.46 8.47
C ALA A 355 -7.06 6.01 9.71
N GLU A 356 -8.37 6.29 9.73
CA GLU A 356 -9.29 5.88 10.79
C GLU A 356 -9.32 4.34 10.96
N ASP A 357 -9.05 3.61 9.88
CA ASP A 357 -8.92 2.14 9.90
C ASP A 357 -7.79 1.62 10.83
N LYS A 358 -6.89 2.49 11.29
CA LYS A 358 -5.84 2.15 12.28
C LYS A 358 -6.30 2.22 13.74
N ILE A 359 -7.53 2.64 14.00
CA ILE A 359 -8.12 2.58 15.34
C ILE A 359 -8.50 1.12 15.63
N ALA A 360 -7.87 0.54 16.63
CA ALA A 360 -8.10 -0.85 17.01
C ALA A 360 -9.42 -1.03 17.77
N PRO A 361 -10.16 -2.10 17.49
CA PRO A 361 -11.39 -2.43 18.25
C PRO A 361 -11.12 -2.93 19.68
N GLU A 362 -9.91 -3.36 19.97
CA GLU A 362 -9.46 -3.86 21.26
C GLU A 362 -7.96 -3.53 21.48
N PRO A 363 -7.46 -3.55 22.71
CA PRO A 363 -6.05 -3.31 22.99
C PRO A 363 -5.17 -4.30 22.21
N LEU A 364 -4.25 -3.76 21.40
CA LEU A 364 -3.30 -4.53 20.62
C LEU A 364 -1.95 -3.81 20.60
N VAL A 365 -0.94 -4.41 21.19
CA VAL A 365 0.44 -3.91 21.11
C VAL A 365 1.24 -4.92 20.28
N PRO A 366 1.76 -4.53 19.12
CA PRO A 366 2.61 -5.40 18.31
C PRO A 366 3.88 -5.79 19.07
N ASP A 367 4.22 -7.08 19.05
CA ASP A 367 5.48 -7.61 19.56
C ASP A 367 6.43 -7.84 18.37
N GLU A 368 6.81 -6.73 17.72
CA GLU A 368 7.69 -6.76 16.57
C GLU A 368 9.07 -6.23 16.93
N HIS A 369 10.10 -6.91 16.41
CA HIS A 369 11.49 -6.65 16.69
C HIS A 369 12.30 -6.47 15.40
N VAL A 370 13.30 -5.60 15.45
CA VAL A 370 14.35 -5.57 14.42
C VAL A 370 15.35 -6.70 14.66
N SER A 371 16.18 -7.03 13.67
CA SER A 371 17.23 -8.00 13.88
C SER A 371 18.23 -7.49 14.92
N ARG A 372 18.86 -8.42 15.67
CA ARG A 372 19.91 -8.04 16.62
C ARG A 372 21.03 -7.26 15.92
N ALA A 373 21.37 -7.64 14.70
CA ALA A 373 22.43 -7.00 13.93
C ALA A 373 22.13 -5.54 13.57
N ASP A 374 20.85 -5.18 13.39
CA ASP A 374 20.46 -3.80 13.12
C ASP A 374 20.60 -2.89 14.35
N ALA A 375 20.50 -3.48 15.56
CA ALA A 375 20.60 -2.74 16.82
C ALA A 375 22.01 -2.79 17.44
N TYR A 376 22.75 -3.86 17.18
CA TYR A 376 24.09 -4.07 17.72
C TYR A 376 24.90 -5.07 16.87
N ASP A 377 26.01 -4.63 16.32
CA ASP A 377 26.90 -5.39 15.44
C ASP A 377 28.10 -6.09 16.14
N GLY A 378 28.20 -5.94 17.49
CA GLY A 378 29.29 -6.52 18.25
C GLY A 378 29.04 -7.96 18.71
N ASP A 379 30.11 -8.65 19.13
CA ASP A 379 30.12 -10.05 19.58
C ASP A 379 29.98 -10.24 21.09
N ALA A 380 29.87 -9.15 21.86
CA ALA A 380 29.75 -9.28 23.31
C ALA A 380 28.47 -10.02 23.72
N PRO A 381 28.50 -10.87 24.77
CA PRO A 381 27.35 -11.63 25.25
C PRO A 381 26.42 -10.77 26.12
N LEU A 382 25.74 -9.82 25.48
CA LEU A 382 24.77 -8.93 26.11
C LEU A 382 23.36 -9.12 25.52
N SER A 383 22.33 -8.79 26.30
CA SER A 383 20.97 -8.73 25.84
C SER A 383 20.73 -7.41 25.08
N VAL A 384 20.09 -7.49 23.92
CA VAL A 384 19.72 -6.32 23.11
C VAL A 384 18.21 -6.24 23.04
N ASP A 385 17.62 -5.12 23.50
CA ASP A 385 16.22 -4.82 23.27
C ASP A 385 16.07 -4.28 21.85
N THR A 386 15.30 -4.98 21.03
CA THR A 386 15.14 -4.72 19.60
C THR A 386 13.71 -4.36 19.23
N ARG A 387 12.88 -3.93 20.19
CA ARG A 387 11.49 -3.55 19.95
C ARG A 387 11.37 -2.44 18.89
N LEU A 388 10.55 -2.72 17.89
CA LEU A 388 10.32 -1.81 16.77
C LEU A 388 9.34 -0.69 17.13
N PHE A 389 8.39 -0.96 18.02
CA PHE A 389 7.32 -0.03 18.40
C PHE A 389 7.33 0.29 19.90
N ASP A 390 6.89 1.49 20.25
CA ASP A 390 6.55 1.87 21.60
C ASP A 390 5.06 2.30 21.69
N THR A 391 4.56 2.38 22.92
CA THR A 391 3.19 2.85 23.16
C THR A 391 3.25 4.21 23.85
N THR A 392 2.64 5.21 23.19
CA THR A 392 2.47 6.57 23.72
C THR A 392 1.08 6.68 24.35
N PRO A 393 0.96 6.97 25.66
CA PRO A 393 -0.32 7.08 26.32
C PRO A 393 -1.11 8.33 25.87
N PRO A 394 -2.46 8.33 25.99
CA PRO A 394 -3.33 9.36 25.44
C PRO A 394 -3.11 10.76 26.03
N ASP A 395 -2.68 10.86 27.29
CA ASP A 395 -2.41 12.13 27.97
C ASP A 395 -1.21 12.90 27.41
N LEU A 396 -0.35 12.26 26.63
CA LEU A 396 0.76 12.89 25.92
C LEU A 396 0.38 13.37 24.50
N LEU A 397 -0.83 13.10 24.05
CA LEU A 397 -1.30 13.39 22.69
C LEU A 397 -2.33 14.53 22.70
N THR A 398 -2.30 15.37 21.69
CA THR A 398 -3.23 16.49 21.57
C THR A 398 -4.42 16.16 20.69
N THR A 399 -4.19 15.56 19.51
CA THR A 399 -5.24 15.25 18.54
C THR A 399 -4.79 14.12 17.63
N ILE A 400 -5.72 13.23 17.31
CA ILE A 400 -5.58 12.18 16.31
C ILE A 400 -6.33 12.64 15.06
N LEU A 401 -5.57 12.91 13.98
CA LEU A 401 -6.05 13.44 12.71
C LEU A 401 -6.25 12.27 11.74
N THR A 402 -7.52 11.97 11.42
CA THR A 402 -7.85 10.88 10.51
C THR A 402 -8.46 11.39 9.20
N ASP A 403 -8.68 10.50 8.25
CA ASP A 403 -9.41 10.81 7.01
C ASP A 403 -10.88 11.21 7.28
N ALA A 404 -11.50 10.67 8.31
CA ALA A 404 -12.87 11.00 8.68
C ALA A 404 -12.96 12.29 9.50
N GLU A 405 -12.29 12.32 10.66
CA GLU A 405 -12.39 13.43 11.63
C GLU A 405 -11.06 13.67 12.37
N ALA A 406 -11.05 14.71 13.16
CA ALA A 406 -10.01 15.01 14.15
C ALA A 406 -10.55 14.67 15.55
N TYR A 407 -9.99 13.64 16.17
CA TYR A 407 -10.44 13.14 17.47
C TYR A 407 -9.55 13.66 18.60
N ALA A 408 -10.16 14.06 19.73
CA ALA A 408 -9.42 14.02 20.98
C ALA A 408 -9.12 12.56 21.32
N PRO A 409 -7.96 12.22 21.95
CA PRO A 409 -7.63 10.84 22.28
C PRO A 409 -8.74 10.09 23.03
N ALA A 410 -9.45 10.78 23.93
CA ALA A 410 -10.55 10.20 24.70
C ALA A 410 -11.81 9.84 23.87
N ASP A 411 -11.94 10.35 22.64
CA ASP A 411 -13.13 10.17 21.82
C ASP A 411 -13.04 8.99 20.85
N VAL A 412 -11.86 8.36 20.71
CA VAL A 412 -11.66 7.26 19.74
C VAL A 412 -12.38 5.96 20.12
N ASP A 413 -12.76 5.77 21.38
CA ASP A 413 -13.48 4.60 21.86
C ASP A 413 -14.79 4.34 21.10
N ALA A 414 -15.49 5.38 20.70
CA ALA A 414 -16.70 5.25 19.88
C ALA A 414 -16.40 4.62 18.50
N VAL A 415 -15.28 4.97 17.90
CA VAL A 415 -14.81 4.37 16.64
C VAL A 415 -14.38 2.92 16.88
N ALA A 416 -13.63 2.65 17.94
CA ALA A 416 -13.20 1.31 18.32
C ALA A 416 -14.41 0.35 18.47
N ARG A 417 -15.49 0.78 19.16
CA ARG A 417 -16.71 0.00 19.26
C ARG A 417 -17.39 -0.23 17.92
N ARG A 418 -17.40 0.78 17.02
CA ARG A 418 -17.94 0.63 15.67
C ARG A 418 -17.16 -0.44 14.89
N TRP A 419 -15.84 -0.47 14.99
CA TRP A 419 -15.00 -1.49 14.34
C TRP A 419 -15.16 -2.87 14.98
N ALA A 420 -15.39 -2.96 16.29
CA ALA A 420 -15.66 -4.22 16.96
C ALA A 420 -16.93 -4.90 16.42
N ALA A 421 -17.99 -4.13 16.14
CA ALA A 421 -19.22 -4.64 15.57
C ALA A 421 -19.05 -5.25 14.15
N LEU A 422 -18.02 -4.83 13.38
CA LEU A 422 -17.77 -5.37 12.04
C LEU A 422 -17.14 -6.77 12.05
N ARG A 423 -16.76 -7.29 13.21
CA ARG A 423 -16.15 -8.63 13.32
C ARG A 423 -17.17 -9.77 13.22
N ASP A 424 -18.47 -9.44 13.34
CA ASP A 424 -19.56 -10.40 13.23
C ASP A 424 -19.95 -10.61 11.77
N TRP A 425 -19.34 -11.64 11.17
CA TRP A 425 -19.67 -12.14 9.84
C TRP A 425 -19.42 -13.65 9.77
N PRO A 426 -20.15 -14.41 8.91
CA PRO A 426 -20.03 -15.85 8.82
C PRO A 426 -18.58 -16.27 8.46
N ARG A 427 -17.95 -17.04 9.35
CA ARG A 427 -16.67 -17.69 9.11
C ARG A 427 -16.92 -19.12 8.65
N ALA A 428 -16.04 -19.66 7.80
CA ALA A 428 -16.18 -21.04 7.31
C ALA A 428 -15.87 -22.07 8.41
#